data_ccf36f9f1fc3d53727e93b3cd90963cd
#
_entry.id   ccf36f9f1fc3d53727e93b3cd90963cd
#
_cell.length_a   1.000
_cell.length_b   1.000
_cell.length_c   1.000
_cell.angle_alpha   90.00
_cell.angle_beta   90.00
_cell.angle_gamma   90.00
#
_symmetry.space_group_name_H-M   'P 1'
#
loop_
_entity.id
_entity.type
_entity.pdbx_description
1 polymer ?
#
loop_
_entity_poly.entity_id
_entity_poly.type
_entity_poly.pdbx_seq_one_letter_code
_entity_poly.pdbx_strand_id
1 'polypeptide(L)'
;APYAKGGKIGLFGGAGVGKTVLIQELIRNIATEHGGYSIFTGVGERSREGNDLWSEMKESGVLEKTALVFGQMNEPPGARMRVAETGLTMAEYFRDEEHQNVLLFIDNIFRFTQAGSEVSALLGRMPSAVGYQPTLATEMGELQERIASTKNGSVTSVQAVYVPADDLTDPAPATTFAHLDATTVLSRKIVEQGIYPAVDPLE
;
A
#
# COMPACT_ATOMS: atom_id res chain seq x y z
N ALA A 1 -6.80 14.89 6.73
CA ALA A 1 -8.15 14.35 6.51
C ALA A 1 -8.45 13.25 7.53
N PRO A 2 -9.68 13.14 8.02
CA PRO A 2 -10.05 12.04 8.91
C PRO A 2 -10.15 10.74 8.13
N TYR A 3 -9.60 9.66 8.69
CA TYR A 3 -9.67 8.33 8.09
C TYR A 3 -10.79 7.52 8.76
N ALA A 4 -11.71 7.01 7.94
CA ALA A 4 -12.80 6.21 8.44
C ALA A 4 -12.37 4.76 8.66
N LYS A 5 -12.82 4.16 9.76
CA LYS A 5 -12.62 2.72 10.03
C LYS A 5 -13.31 1.90 8.93
N GLY A 6 -12.59 0.96 8.36
CA GLY A 6 -13.04 0.19 7.20
C GLY A 6 -12.83 0.89 5.86
N GLY A 7 -12.27 2.11 5.86
CA GLY A 7 -11.98 2.86 4.64
C GLY A 7 -10.69 2.43 3.95
N LYS A 8 -10.60 2.75 2.67
CA LYS A 8 -9.39 2.59 1.85
C LYS A 8 -8.73 3.96 1.69
N ILE A 9 -7.53 4.10 2.22
CA ILE A 9 -6.79 5.36 2.24
C ILE A 9 -5.56 5.25 1.34
N GLY A 10 -5.38 6.23 0.46
CA GLY A 10 -4.18 6.31 -0.38
C GLY A 10 -3.25 7.43 0.04
N LEU A 11 -1.94 7.12 0.08
CA LEU A 11 -0.88 8.10 0.21
C LEU A 11 -0.18 8.24 -1.14
N PHE A 12 -0.46 9.31 -1.84
CA PHE A 12 0.08 9.58 -3.17
C PHE A 12 1.33 10.46 -3.09
N GLY A 13 2.31 10.17 -3.92
CA GLY A 13 3.50 11.00 -4.06
C GLY A 13 4.59 10.31 -4.85
N GLY A 14 5.51 11.09 -5.40
CA GLY A 14 6.71 10.60 -6.07
C GLY A 14 7.78 10.12 -5.08
N ALA A 15 8.98 9.85 -5.58
CA ALA A 15 10.10 9.44 -4.73
C ALA A 15 10.56 10.59 -3.80
N GLY A 16 10.92 10.26 -2.56
CA GLY A 16 11.54 11.21 -1.64
C GLY A 16 10.60 12.27 -1.04
N VAL A 17 9.29 12.04 -1.06
CA VAL A 17 8.30 12.97 -0.47
C VAL A 17 7.86 12.58 0.95
N GLY A 18 8.44 11.53 1.53
CA GLY A 18 8.22 11.13 2.94
C GLY A 18 7.09 10.12 3.16
N LYS A 19 6.65 9.39 2.14
CA LYS A 19 5.59 8.36 2.28
C LYS A 19 5.92 7.30 3.34
N THR A 20 7.11 6.74 3.27
CA THR A 20 7.53 5.66 4.18
C THR A 20 7.53 6.11 5.64
N VAL A 21 7.99 7.33 5.91
CA VAL A 21 7.99 7.90 7.27
C VAL A 21 6.57 8.05 7.79
N LEU A 22 5.63 8.52 6.96
CA LEU A 22 4.22 8.64 7.34
C LEU A 22 3.59 7.28 7.64
N ILE A 23 3.88 6.27 6.85
CA ILE A 23 3.38 4.90 7.07
C ILE A 23 3.91 4.37 8.40
N GLN A 24 5.18 4.52 8.68
CA GLN A 24 5.79 4.09 9.94
C GLN A 24 5.14 4.76 11.15
N GLU A 25 4.89 6.06 11.08
CA GLU A 25 4.20 6.80 12.14
C GLU A 25 2.76 6.36 12.33
N LEU A 26 2.02 6.10 11.24
CA LEU A 26 0.66 5.56 11.30
C LEU A 26 0.62 4.18 11.95
N ILE A 27 1.53 3.28 11.56
CA ILE A 27 1.62 1.93 12.15
C ILE A 27 1.86 2.05 13.66
N ARG A 28 2.82 2.86 14.07
CA ARG A 28 3.17 3.02 15.49
C ARG A 28 2.00 3.60 16.29
N ASN A 29 1.39 4.66 15.81
CA ASN A 29 0.29 5.31 16.52
C ASN A 29 -0.94 4.40 16.63
N ILE A 30 -1.29 3.70 15.55
CA ILE A 30 -2.47 2.82 15.53
C ILE A 30 -2.22 1.56 16.37
N ALA A 31 -1.05 0.96 16.29
CA ALA A 31 -0.71 -0.22 17.08
C ALA A 31 -0.69 0.05 18.58
N THR A 32 -0.30 1.26 19.02
CA THR A 32 -0.28 1.63 20.45
C THR A 32 -1.66 2.02 20.98
N GLU A 33 -2.54 2.61 20.14
CA GLU A 33 -3.79 3.19 20.62
C GLU A 33 -5.03 2.31 20.40
N HIS A 34 -5.06 1.49 19.35
CA HIS A 34 -6.28 0.78 18.93
C HIS A 34 -6.29 -0.73 19.15
N GLY A 35 -5.20 -1.33 19.60
CA GLY A 35 -5.15 -2.72 20.07
C GLY A 35 -5.52 -3.82 19.07
N GLY A 36 -5.74 -3.50 17.80
CA GLY A 36 -6.05 -4.47 16.75
C GLY A 36 -4.78 -5.07 16.12
N TYR A 37 -4.98 -6.04 15.23
CA TYR A 37 -3.88 -6.60 14.44
C TYR A 37 -3.57 -5.71 13.24
N SER A 38 -2.28 -5.59 12.94
CA SER A 38 -1.80 -4.88 11.77
C SER A 38 -1.04 -5.84 10.86
N ILE A 39 -1.20 -5.66 9.55
CA ILE A 39 -0.42 -6.39 8.55
C ILE A 39 0.24 -5.37 7.66
N PHE A 40 1.56 -5.41 7.61
CA PHE A 40 2.33 -4.60 6.68
C PHE A 40 2.78 -5.46 5.51
N THR A 41 2.44 -5.04 4.31
CA THR A 41 2.82 -5.73 3.08
C THR A 41 3.77 -4.86 2.30
N GLY A 42 5.03 -5.30 2.18
CA GLY A 42 6.05 -4.65 1.37
C GLY A 42 6.08 -5.24 -0.03
N VAL A 43 5.71 -4.45 -1.02
CA VAL A 43 5.60 -4.88 -2.42
C VAL A 43 6.64 -4.15 -3.27
N GLY A 44 7.65 -4.86 -3.69
CA GLY A 44 8.64 -4.37 -4.64
C GLY A 44 9.52 -3.19 -4.16
N GLU A 45 9.55 -2.93 -2.86
CA GLU A 45 10.38 -1.89 -2.26
C GLU A 45 11.78 -2.44 -1.93
N ARG A 46 12.62 -1.58 -1.36
CA ARG A 46 14.00 -1.97 -1.01
C ARG A 46 14.00 -2.90 0.20
N SER A 47 14.76 -3.99 0.11
CA SER A 47 14.88 -4.97 1.22
C SER A 47 15.44 -4.34 2.50
N ARG A 48 16.32 -3.35 2.37
CA ARG A 48 16.84 -2.58 3.50
C ARG A 48 15.73 -1.87 4.28
N GLU A 49 14.80 -1.23 3.58
CA GLU A 49 13.67 -0.53 4.21
C GLU A 49 12.78 -1.50 5.00
N GLY A 50 12.57 -2.71 4.49
CA GLY A 50 11.85 -3.76 5.20
C GLY A 50 12.55 -4.19 6.48
N ASN A 51 13.86 -4.35 6.45
CA ASN A 51 14.67 -4.67 7.63
C ASN A 51 14.65 -3.54 8.67
N ASP A 52 14.77 -2.31 8.23
CA ASP A 52 14.73 -1.13 9.12
C ASP A 52 13.36 -1.05 9.81
N LEU A 53 12.27 -1.26 9.07
CA LEU A 53 10.91 -1.28 9.63
C LEU A 53 10.75 -2.38 10.67
N TRP A 54 11.22 -3.59 10.38
CA TRP A 54 11.18 -4.70 11.34
C TRP A 54 11.92 -4.36 12.64
N SER A 55 13.12 -3.78 12.54
CA SER A 55 13.91 -3.37 13.69
C SER A 55 13.21 -2.30 14.53
N GLU A 56 12.66 -1.29 13.90
CA GLU A 56 11.91 -0.23 14.59
C GLU A 56 10.66 -0.76 15.29
N MET A 57 9.92 -1.66 14.66
CA MET A 57 8.72 -2.26 15.25
C MET A 57 9.07 -3.16 16.44
N LYS A 58 10.19 -3.86 16.37
CA LYS A 58 10.71 -4.67 17.47
C LYS A 58 11.09 -3.79 18.66
N GLU A 59 11.80 -2.69 18.42
CA GLU A 59 12.20 -1.74 19.45
C GLU A 59 11.02 -1.03 20.11
N SER A 60 10.00 -0.68 19.33
CA SER A 60 8.79 -0.02 19.84
C SER A 60 7.79 -0.97 20.51
N GLY A 61 8.02 -2.27 20.48
CA GLY A 61 7.17 -3.28 21.13
C GLY A 61 5.85 -3.57 20.44
N VAL A 62 5.66 -3.12 19.20
CA VAL A 62 4.41 -3.34 18.44
C VAL A 62 4.46 -4.59 17.55
N LEU A 63 5.61 -5.25 17.45
CA LEU A 63 5.80 -6.40 16.57
C LEU A 63 4.90 -7.59 16.92
N GLU A 64 4.54 -7.77 18.18
CA GLU A 64 3.68 -8.88 18.64
C GLU A 64 2.29 -8.87 18.01
N LYS A 65 1.80 -7.70 17.63
CA LYS A 65 0.46 -7.50 17.01
C LYS A 65 0.53 -7.18 15.54
N THR A 66 1.71 -7.35 14.92
CA THR A 66 1.95 -6.99 13.54
C THR A 66 2.55 -8.15 12.78
N ALA A 67 1.96 -8.48 11.64
CA ALA A 67 2.55 -9.40 10.67
C ALA A 67 3.25 -8.58 9.57
N LEU A 68 4.47 -8.96 9.24
CA LEU A 68 5.24 -8.34 8.17
C LEU A 68 5.37 -9.33 7.02
N VAL A 69 4.92 -8.94 5.84
CA VAL A 69 4.95 -9.78 4.63
C VAL A 69 5.69 -9.02 3.54
N PHE A 70 6.82 -9.54 3.10
CA PHE A 70 7.67 -8.86 2.13
C PHE A 70 7.84 -9.65 0.84
N GLY A 71 7.63 -8.99 -0.28
CA GLY A 71 8.05 -9.42 -1.61
C GLY A 71 8.75 -8.24 -2.28
N GLN A 72 10.01 -8.02 -1.90
CA GLN A 72 10.75 -6.83 -2.24
C GLN A 72 11.37 -6.89 -3.64
N MET A 73 12.12 -5.85 -4.03
CA MET A 73 12.64 -5.69 -5.39
C MET A 73 13.58 -6.80 -5.87
N ASN A 74 14.15 -7.55 -4.94
CA ASN A 74 15.03 -8.70 -5.25
C ASN A 74 14.25 -9.97 -5.67
N GLU A 75 12.92 -9.98 -5.46
CA GLU A 75 12.07 -11.10 -5.81
C GLU A 75 11.65 -11.07 -7.30
N PRO A 76 11.35 -12.22 -7.91
CA PRO A 76 10.83 -12.25 -9.28
C PRO A 76 9.43 -11.59 -9.36
N PRO A 77 9.00 -11.15 -10.57
CA PRO A 77 7.76 -10.41 -10.73
C PRO A 77 6.50 -11.16 -10.25
N GLY A 78 6.46 -12.48 -10.43
CA GLY A 78 5.35 -13.29 -9.93
C GLY A 78 5.22 -13.25 -8.40
N ALA A 79 6.33 -13.31 -7.68
CA ALA A 79 6.34 -13.18 -6.22
C ALA A 79 5.94 -11.78 -5.77
N ARG A 80 6.48 -10.74 -6.41
CA ARG A 80 6.13 -9.35 -6.11
C ARG A 80 4.64 -9.05 -6.35
N MET A 81 4.04 -9.64 -7.36
CA MET A 81 2.62 -9.53 -7.64
C MET A 81 1.77 -10.24 -6.58
N ARG A 82 2.19 -11.43 -6.15
CA ARG A 82 1.43 -12.26 -5.21
C ARG A 82 1.54 -11.85 -3.75
N VAL A 83 2.57 -11.13 -3.38
CA VAL A 83 2.79 -10.75 -1.97
C VAL A 83 1.66 -9.87 -1.43
N ALA A 84 1.09 -8.97 -2.25
CA ALA A 84 -0.05 -8.16 -1.86
C ALA A 84 -1.27 -9.03 -1.53
N GLU A 85 -1.54 -10.04 -2.34
CA GLU A 85 -2.62 -11.01 -2.13
C GLU A 85 -2.37 -11.87 -0.88
N THR A 86 -1.12 -12.21 -0.60
CA THR A 86 -0.75 -12.97 0.60
C THR A 86 -1.05 -12.17 1.88
N GLY A 87 -0.65 -10.91 1.93
CA GLY A 87 -0.97 -10.02 3.05
C GLY A 87 -2.47 -9.83 3.23
N LEU A 88 -3.19 -9.69 2.14
CA LEU A 88 -4.64 -9.57 2.14
C LEU A 88 -5.32 -10.85 2.65
N THR A 89 -4.82 -12.03 2.27
CA THR A 89 -5.35 -13.31 2.77
C THR A 89 -5.17 -13.42 4.29
N MET A 90 -4.05 -12.97 4.83
CA MET A 90 -3.83 -12.91 6.27
C MET A 90 -4.80 -11.93 6.94
N ALA A 91 -5.05 -10.78 6.33
CA ALA A 91 -6.02 -9.80 6.82
C ALA A 91 -7.44 -10.39 6.85
N GLU A 92 -7.82 -11.10 5.81
CA GLU A 92 -9.12 -11.77 5.73
C GLU A 92 -9.26 -12.84 6.84
N TYR A 93 -8.21 -13.59 7.13
CA TYR A 93 -8.20 -14.57 8.22
C TYR A 93 -8.46 -13.91 9.58
N PHE A 94 -7.73 -12.87 9.92
CA PHE A 94 -7.90 -12.17 11.19
C PHE A 94 -9.27 -11.50 11.30
N ARG A 95 -9.81 -10.98 10.21
CA ARG A 95 -11.15 -10.40 10.16
C ARG A 95 -12.24 -11.44 10.39
N ASP A 96 -12.20 -12.56 9.69
CA ASP A 96 -13.29 -13.53 9.60
C ASP A 96 -13.21 -14.63 10.67
N GLU A 97 -12.02 -15.16 10.94
CA GLU A 97 -11.82 -16.24 11.90
C GLU A 97 -11.56 -15.74 13.32
N GLU A 98 -10.79 -14.68 13.46
CA GLU A 98 -10.46 -14.09 14.76
C GLU A 98 -11.39 -12.95 15.15
N HIS A 99 -12.32 -12.55 14.30
CA HIS A 99 -13.28 -11.44 14.50
C HIS A 99 -12.62 -10.13 14.92
N GLN A 100 -11.49 -9.81 14.30
CA GLN A 100 -10.69 -8.62 14.61
C GLN A 100 -10.91 -7.50 13.60
N ASN A 101 -10.67 -6.28 14.06
CA ASN A 101 -10.47 -5.15 13.19
C ASN A 101 -9.00 -5.13 12.75
N VAL A 102 -8.76 -5.16 11.47
CA VAL A 102 -7.43 -5.31 10.89
C VAL A 102 -7.02 -4.03 10.17
N LEU A 103 -5.76 -3.65 10.32
CA LEU A 103 -5.13 -2.59 9.57
C LEU A 103 -4.19 -3.22 8.55
N LEU A 104 -4.45 -2.96 7.28
CA LEU A 104 -3.65 -3.46 6.19
C LEU A 104 -2.86 -2.31 5.56
N PHE A 105 -1.54 -2.41 5.60
CA PHE A 105 -0.65 -1.46 4.95
C PHE A 105 -0.04 -2.12 3.73
N ILE A 106 -0.08 -1.43 2.60
CA ILE A 106 0.54 -1.87 1.35
C ILE A 106 1.54 -0.81 0.90
N ASP A 107 2.80 -1.14 0.91
CA ASP A 107 3.87 -0.28 0.43
C ASP A 107 4.72 -1.06 -0.58
N ASN A 108 4.49 -0.92 -1.83
CA ASN A 108 3.77 0.12 -2.55
C ASN A 108 2.80 -0.53 -3.56
N ILE A 109 1.58 -0.03 -3.66
CA ILE A 109 0.58 -0.59 -4.59
C ILE A 109 0.98 -0.40 -6.07
N PHE A 110 1.73 0.65 -6.40
CA PHE A 110 2.29 0.83 -7.74
C PHE A 110 3.19 -0.35 -8.14
N ARG A 111 3.95 -0.90 -7.21
CA ARG A 111 4.83 -2.03 -7.48
C ARG A 111 4.07 -3.32 -7.79
N PHE A 112 2.88 -3.48 -7.22
CA PHE A 112 1.95 -4.54 -7.62
C PHE A 112 1.57 -4.40 -9.10
N THR A 113 1.20 -3.22 -9.53
CA THR A 113 0.91 -2.91 -10.93
C THR A 113 2.12 -3.15 -11.84
N GLN A 114 3.29 -2.70 -11.45
CA GLN A 114 4.53 -2.88 -12.19
C GLN A 114 4.89 -4.37 -12.35
N ALA A 115 4.76 -5.15 -11.28
CA ALA A 115 4.99 -6.60 -11.34
C ALA A 115 3.99 -7.28 -12.28
N GLY A 116 2.73 -6.87 -12.26
CA GLY A 116 1.73 -7.33 -13.22
C GLY A 116 2.08 -7.01 -14.67
N SER A 117 2.65 -5.84 -14.93
CA SER A 117 3.15 -5.45 -16.25
C SER A 117 4.29 -6.37 -16.70
N GLU A 118 5.25 -6.67 -15.84
CA GLU A 118 6.36 -7.57 -16.15
C GLU A 118 5.86 -9.00 -16.45
N VAL A 119 4.93 -9.52 -15.65
CA VAL A 119 4.31 -10.84 -15.90
C VAL A 119 3.56 -10.85 -17.23
N SER A 120 2.81 -9.81 -17.53
CA SER A 120 2.09 -9.68 -18.80
C SER A 120 3.04 -9.70 -20.01
N ALA A 121 4.15 -9.00 -19.92
CA ALA A 121 5.19 -9.01 -20.95
C ALA A 121 5.81 -10.41 -21.14
N LEU A 122 6.09 -11.11 -20.07
CA LEU A 122 6.61 -12.48 -20.10
C LEU A 122 5.61 -13.47 -20.75
N LEU A 123 4.31 -13.20 -20.61
CA LEU A 123 3.25 -14.00 -21.25
C LEU A 123 2.98 -13.59 -22.70
N GLY A 124 3.72 -12.62 -23.23
CA GLY A 124 3.61 -12.16 -24.61
C GLY A 124 2.35 -11.34 -24.90
N ARG A 125 1.69 -10.79 -23.91
CA ARG A 125 0.52 -9.94 -24.09
C ARG A 125 0.92 -8.58 -24.65
N MET A 126 0.12 -8.07 -25.59
CA MET A 126 0.35 -6.74 -26.16
C MET A 126 0.07 -5.66 -25.11
N PRO A 127 1.04 -4.75 -24.83
CA PRO A 127 0.81 -3.68 -23.87
C PRO A 127 -0.22 -2.65 -24.37
N SER A 128 -0.82 -1.92 -23.44
CA SER A 128 -1.65 -0.76 -23.75
C SER A 128 -0.81 0.39 -24.34
N ALA A 129 -1.49 1.47 -24.78
CA ALA A 129 -0.85 2.61 -25.42
C ALA A 129 0.24 3.30 -24.56
N VAL A 130 0.19 3.17 -23.25
CA VAL A 130 1.18 3.73 -22.30
C VAL A 130 2.09 2.68 -21.66
N GLY A 131 2.11 1.46 -22.21
CA GLY A 131 3.02 0.39 -21.80
C GLY A 131 2.54 -0.48 -20.63
N TYR A 132 1.40 -0.17 -20.01
CA TYR A 132 0.82 -1.01 -18.98
C TYR A 132 0.12 -2.24 -19.57
N GLN A 133 -0.08 -3.27 -18.72
CA GLN A 133 -0.83 -4.46 -19.09
C GLN A 133 -2.29 -4.14 -19.42
N PRO A 134 -2.90 -4.84 -20.40
CA PRO A 134 -4.32 -4.62 -20.75
C PRO A 134 -5.27 -5.03 -19.62
N THR A 135 -4.81 -5.86 -18.69
CA THR A 135 -5.57 -6.35 -17.53
C THR A 135 -5.40 -5.49 -16.26
N LEU A 136 -4.78 -4.31 -16.36
CA LEU A 136 -4.50 -3.43 -15.21
C LEU A 136 -5.73 -3.16 -14.35
N ALA A 137 -6.82 -2.71 -14.96
CA ALA A 137 -8.06 -2.39 -14.24
C ALA A 137 -8.66 -3.62 -13.55
N THR A 138 -8.63 -4.78 -14.20
CA THR A 138 -9.13 -6.04 -13.64
C THR A 138 -8.29 -6.49 -12.46
N GLU A 139 -6.97 -6.51 -12.59
CA GLU A 139 -6.05 -6.92 -11.52
C GLU A 139 -6.18 -6.01 -10.30
N MET A 140 -6.21 -4.70 -10.51
CA MET A 140 -6.39 -3.73 -9.44
C MET A 140 -7.78 -3.87 -8.80
N GLY A 141 -8.82 -4.03 -9.61
CA GLY A 141 -10.18 -4.22 -9.14
C GLY A 141 -10.34 -5.46 -8.27
N GLU A 142 -9.80 -6.59 -8.68
CA GLU A 142 -9.83 -7.83 -7.90
C GLU A 142 -9.14 -7.69 -6.54
N LEU A 143 -7.98 -7.05 -6.50
CA LEU A 143 -7.29 -6.79 -5.24
C LEU A 143 -8.09 -5.85 -4.34
N GLN A 144 -8.54 -4.72 -4.86
CA GLN A 144 -9.24 -3.70 -4.10
C GLN A 144 -10.60 -4.17 -3.58
N GLU A 145 -11.35 -4.92 -4.35
CA GLU A 145 -12.65 -5.45 -3.94
C GLU A 145 -12.56 -6.48 -2.80
N ARG A 146 -11.45 -7.19 -2.68
CA ARG A 146 -11.19 -8.08 -1.55
C ARG A 146 -10.92 -7.34 -0.25
N ILE A 147 -10.44 -6.10 -0.33
CA ILE A 147 -10.23 -5.24 0.84
C ILE A 147 -11.59 -4.69 1.29
N ALA A 148 -12.28 -5.43 2.11
CA ALA A 148 -13.64 -5.10 2.51
C ALA A 148 -13.89 -5.45 3.97
N SER A 149 -14.81 -4.70 4.59
CA SER A 149 -15.32 -5.02 5.92
C SER A 149 -16.51 -5.97 5.80
N THR A 150 -16.62 -6.89 6.76
CA THR A 150 -17.73 -7.85 6.86
C THR A 150 -18.42 -7.71 8.22
N LYS A 151 -19.48 -8.49 8.43
CA LYS A 151 -20.13 -8.57 9.73
C LYS A 151 -19.23 -9.10 10.84
N ASN A 152 -18.13 -9.78 10.49
CA ASN A 152 -17.18 -10.37 11.43
C ASN A 152 -16.09 -9.42 11.89
N GLY A 153 -15.80 -8.38 11.12
CA GLY A 153 -14.76 -7.41 11.42
C GLY A 153 -14.53 -6.42 10.29
N SER A 154 -13.64 -5.48 10.50
CA SER A 154 -13.27 -4.47 9.50
C SER A 154 -11.85 -4.65 9.01
N VAL A 155 -11.61 -4.27 7.76
CA VAL A 155 -10.28 -4.07 7.19
C VAL A 155 -10.15 -2.62 6.77
N THR A 156 -9.26 -1.88 7.43
CA THR A 156 -8.88 -0.53 7.03
C THR A 156 -7.55 -0.62 6.31
N SER A 157 -7.47 -0.13 5.08
CA SER A 157 -6.24 -0.18 4.32
C SER A 157 -5.59 1.18 4.17
N VAL A 158 -4.28 1.22 4.30
CA VAL A 158 -3.44 2.37 3.96
C VAL A 158 -2.48 1.93 2.87
N GLN A 159 -2.61 2.52 1.70
CA GLN A 159 -1.88 2.13 0.51
C GLN A 159 -0.97 3.27 0.06
N ALA A 160 0.34 3.03 0.07
CA ALA A 160 1.26 3.95 -0.54
C ALA A 160 1.19 3.81 -2.06
N VAL A 161 1.03 4.92 -2.75
CA VAL A 161 0.94 4.95 -4.21
C VAL A 161 2.06 5.82 -4.75
N TYR A 162 3.04 5.19 -5.38
CA TYR A 162 4.07 5.92 -6.11
C TYR A 162 3.47 6.56 -7.36
N VAL A 163 3.76 7.83 -7.57
CA VAL A 163 3.27 8.59 -8.72
C VAL A 163 4.44 8.81 -9.68
N PRO A 164 4.51 8.08 -10.81
CA PRO A 164 5.58 8.25 -11.78
C PRO A 164 5.63 9.67 -12.31
N ALA A 165 6.83 10.27 -12.26
CA ALA A 165 7.07 11.64 -12.74
C ALA A 165 6.14 12.71 -12.11
N ASP A 166 5.65 12.45 -10.91
CA ASP A 166 4.68 13.31 -10.19
C ASP A 166 3.37 13.56 -11.02
N ASP A 167 3.02 12.62 -11.91
CA ASP A 167 1.85 12.70 -12.80
C ASP A 167 0.69 11.83 -12.27
N LEU A 168 -0.28 12.47 -11.61
CA LEU A 168 -1.47 11.82 -11.08
C LEU A 168 -2.40 11.26 -12.18
N THR A 169 -2.20 11.64 -13.43
CA THR A 169 -2.98 11.12 -14.57
C THR A 169 -2.43 9.82 -15.14
N ASP A 170 -1.26 9.38 -14.68
CA ASP A 170 -0.71 8.08 -15.05
C ASP A 170 -1.73 6.96 -14.72
N PRO A 171 -1.91 5.97 -15.61
CA PRO A 171 -2.92 4.92 -15.43
C PRO A 171 -2.85 4.16 -14.10
N ALA A 172 -1.67 3.95 -13.53
CA ALA A 172 -1.52 3.23 -12.28
C ALA A 172 -2.11 4.00 -11.08
N PRO A 173 -1.69 5.23 -10.77
CA PRO A 173 -2.33 6.01 -9.71
C PRO A 173 -3.79 6.34 -10.03
N ALA A 174 -4.13 6.65 -11.27
CA ALA A 174 -5.51 6.96 -11.65
C ALA A 174 -6.46 5.78 -11.42
N THR A 175 -6.06 4.56 -11.78
CA THR A 175 -6.86 3.35 -11.54
C THR A 175 -7.00 3.06 -10.05
N THR A 176 -5.94 3.24 -9.27
CA THR A 176 -5.97 3.06 -7.83
C THR A 176 -6.88 4.09 -7.15
N PHE A 177 -6.80 5.33 -7.57
CA PHE A 177 -7.59 6.45 -7.03
C PHE A 177 -9.09 6.17 -7.03
N ALA A 178 -9.59 5.52 -8.09
CA ALA A 178 -11.01 5.21 -8.23
C ALA A 178 -11.55 4.27 -7.13
N HIS A 179 -10.69 3.53 -6.44
CA HIS A 179 -11.08 2.58 -5.38
C HIS A 179 -10.94 3.15 -3.97
N LEU A 180 -10.44 4.37 -3.79
CA LEU A 180 -10.10 4.93 -2.49
C LEU A 180 -11.21 5.79 -1.92
N ASP A 181 -11.40 5.73 -0.60
CA ASP A 181 -12.37 6.53 0.13
C ASP A 181 -11.78 7.86 0.62
N ALA A 182 -10.48 7.89 0.86
CA ALA A 182 -9.75 9.08 1.27
C ALA A 182 -8.35 9.08 0.68
N THR A 183 -7.84 10.26 0.38
CA THR A 183 -6.51 10.42 -0.20
C THR A 183 -5.71 11.48 0.52
N THR A 184 -4.41 11.27 0.61
CA THR A 184 -3.44 12.27 1.05
C THR A 184 -2.37 12.36 -0.03
N VAL A 185 -2.21 13.53 -0.60
CA VAL A 185 -1.21 13.78 -1.65
C VAL A 185 0.00 14.49 -1.05
N LEU A 186 1.18 13.92 -1.25
CA LEU A 186 2.45 14.52 -0.85
C LEU A 186 3.08 15.22 -2.06
N SER A 187 3.37 16.49 -1.90
CA SER A 187 3.82 17.37 -2.98
C SER A 187 5.32 17.63 -2.92
N ARG A 188 6.00 17.39 -4.04
CA ARG A 188 7.42 17.73 -4.18
C ARG A 188 7.68 19.22 -4.03
N LYS A 189 6.77 20.06 -4.49
CA LYS A 189 6.87 21.52 -4.35
C LYS A 189 6.95 21.96 -2.89
N ILE A 190 6.22 21.27 -2.02
CA ILE A 190 6.23 21.53 -0.58
C ILE A 190 7.53 21.02 0.05
N VAL A 191 8.02 19.87 -0.39
CA VAL A 191 9.33 19.33 0.03
C VAL A 191 10.47 20.30 -0.31
N GLU A 192 10.44 20.89 -1.49
CA GLU A 192 11.43 21.88 -1.92
C GLU A 192 11.46 23.14 -1.05
N GLN A 193 10.36 23.44 -0.39
CA GLN A 193 10.25 24.52 0.60
C GLN A 193 10.72 24.11 2.00
N GLY A 194 11.10 22.84 2.18
CA GLY A 194 11.53 22.31 3.47
C GLY A 194 10.39 22.07 4.47
N ILE A 195 9.17 22.01 4.01
CA ILE A 195 7.97 21.82 4.85
C ILE A 195 7.63 20.33 4.92
N TYR A 196 7.54 19.79 6.13
CA TYR A 196 7.17 18.39 6.40
C TYR A 196 6.12 18.29 7.52
N PRO A 197 5.16 17.35 7.44
CA PRO A 197 4.87 16.51 6.27
C PRO A 197 4.44 17.34 5.05
N ALA A 198 4.86 16.90 3.85
CA ALA A 198 4.65 17.65 2.62
C ALA A 198 3.24 17.43 2.02
N VAL A 199 2.22 17.52 2.84
CA VAL A 199 0.83 17.30 2.46
C VAL A 199 0.30 18.49 1.65
N ASP A 200 -0.26 18.20 0.47
CA ASP A 200 -0.95 19.21 -0.33
C ASP A 200 -2.38 19.39 0.19
N PRO A 201 -2.74 20.58 0.69
CA PRO A 201 -4.08 20.80 1.25
C PRO A 201 -5.15 21.03 0.18
N LEU A 202 -4.78 21.12 -1.08
CA LEU A 202 -5.68 21.44 -2.20
C LEU A 202 -6.04 20.21 -3.05
N GLU A 203 -5.39 19.05 -2.83
CA GLU A 203 -5.62 17.82 -3.57
C GLU A 203 -6.01 16.62 -2.69
#